data_36c3e49b8f6875b641ad35047b82098c
#
_entry.id   36c3e49b8f6875b641ad35047b82098c
#
_cell.length_a   1.000
_cell.length_b   1.000
_cell.length_c   1.000
_cell.angle_alpha   90.00
_cell.angle_beta   90.00
_cell.angle_gamma   90.00
#
_symmetry.space_group_name_H-M   'P 1'
#
loop_
_entity.id
_entity.type
_entity.pdbx_description
1 polymer ?
#
loop_
_entity_poly.entity_id
_entity_poly.type
_entity_poly.pdbx_seq_one_letter_code
_entity_poly.pdbx_strand_id
1 'polypeptide(L)'
;IDKNNIKLYRGSLNNVYLRYKKLINENNCDYFIRICADSPLIEVNIINQILKIAKKNKFQKEIYTNIFPRTFPKGLSVEMINTNTFLKSYKKIRLNYHKEHITSYFYKNYMYFKILNYKSVVDYSDINFSIDTKNDFNKVKRLIKIKGFLKKKLKEKVNIYKSI
;
A
#
# COMPACT_ATOMS: atom_id res chain seq x y z
N ILE A 1 -13.16 19.96 3.97
CA ILE A 1 -12.46 18.70 3.64
C ILE A 1 -12.52 18.35 2.16
N ASP A 2 -13.25 19.05 1.35
CA ASP A 2 -13.49 18.55 -0.01
C ASP A 2 -13.10 19.54 -1.12
N LYS A 3 -11.89 20.07 -1.03
CA LYS A 3 -11.30 20.82 -2.14
C LYS A 3 -11.03 19.96 -3.38
N ASN A 4 -11.03 18.61 -3.23
CA ASN A 4 -10.62 17.67 -4.27
C ASN A 4 -11.65 16.56 -4.58
N ASN A 5 -12.92 16.70 -4.15
CA ASN A 5 -13.96 15.65 -4.29
C ASN A 5 -13.57 14.27 -3.73
N ILE A 6 -12.76 14.24 -2.67
CA ILE A 6 -12.36 12.99 -2.02
C ILE A 6 -13.38 12.63 -0.95
N LYS A 7 -14.03 11.48 -1.08
CA LYS A 7 -14.96 10.98 -0.08
C LYS A 7 -14.23 10.67 1.23
N LEU A 8 -14.71 11.22 2.33
CA LEU A 8 -14.22 10.95 3.67
C LEU A 8 -15.09 9.90 4.35
N TYR A 9 -14.46 8.83 4.83
CA TYR A 9 -15.10 7.84 5.68
C TYR A 9 -14.46 7.82 7.08
N ARG A 10 -15.28 7.95 8.12
CA ARG A 10 -14.86 7.89 9.53
C ARG A 10 -15.37 6.61 10.18
N GLY A 11 -14.54 5.97 11.02
CA GLY A 11 -14.90 4.73 11.72
C GLY A 11 -13.99 4.46 12.90
N SER A 12 -14.01 3.22 13.40
CA SER A 12 -13.23 2.82 14.57
C SER A 12 -11.75 3.19 14.47
N LEU A 13 -11.21 3.81 15.49
CA LEU A 13 -9.79 4.14 15.58
C LEU A 13 -8.94 2.87 15.72
N ASN A 14 -9.33 1.97 16.61
CA ASN A 14 -8.56 0.79 16.99
C ASN A 14 -8.85 -0.44 16.13
N ASN A 15 -9.85 -0.37 15.24
CA ASN A 15 -10.19 -1.46 14.33
C ASN A 15 -10.28 -0.93 12.90
N VAL A 16 -9.13 -0.77 12.29
CA VAL A 16 -8.99 -0.32 10.90
C VAL A 16 -9.67 -1.30 9.93
N TYR A 17 -9.57 -2.60 10.22
CA TYR A 17 -10.23 -3.63 9.42
C TYR A 17 -11.75 -3.42 9.36
N LEU A 18 -12.39 -3.07 10.49
CA LEU A 18 -13.82 -2.78 10.53
C LEU A 18 -14.18 -1.55 9.71
N ARG A 19 -13.30 -0.51 9.68
CA ARG A 19 -13.50 0.67 8.82
C ARG A 19 -13.55 0.27 7.34
N TYR A 20 -12.55 -0.51 6.90
CA TYR A 20 -12.51 -1.01 5.52
C TYR A 20 -13.72 -1.89 5.20
N LYS A 21 -14.08 -2.81 6.10
CA LYS A 21 -15.26 -3.68 5.91
C LYS A 21 -16.53 -2.88 5.68
N LYS A 22 -16.78 -1.85 6.48
CA LYS A 22 -17.95 -0.98 6.32
C LYS A 22 -17.91 -0.21 5.01
N LEU A 23 -16.77 0.43 4.71
CA LEU A 23 -16.57 1.18 3.47
C LEU A 23 -16.78 0.32 2.22
N ILE A 24 -16.25 -0.91 2.24
CA ILE A 24 -16.38 -1.87 1.14
C ILE A 24 -17.85 -2.30 0.95
N ASN A 25 -18.59 -2.53 2.03
CA ASN A 25 -20.01 -2.89 1.95
C ASN A 25 -20.88 -1.76 1.36
N GLU A 26 -20.45 -0.50 1.51
CA GLU A 26 -21.12 0.67 0.94
C GLU A 26 -20.75 0.92 -0.53
N ASN A 27 -19.67 0.27 -1.01
CA ASN A 27 -19.14 0.46 -2.37
C ASN A 27 -18.99 -0.90 -3.06
N ASN A 28 -19.85 -1.20 -4.00
CA ASN A 28 -19.80 -2.46 -4.73
C ASN A 28 -18.57 -2.54 -5.64
N CYS A 29 -17.54 -3.30 -5.22
CA CYS A 29 -16.32 -3.50 -5.98
C CYS A 29 -15.74 -4.91 -5.75
N ASP A 30 -15.17 -5.51 -6.79
CA ASP A 30 -14.54 -6.84 -6.70
C ASP A 30 -13.17 -6.79 -6.03
N TYR A 31 -12.46 -5.67 -6.22
CA TYR A 31 -11.15 -5.38 -5.65
C TYR A 31 -11.07 -3.94 -5.18
N PHE A 32 -10.30 -3.71 -4.14
CA PHE A 32 -9.91 -2.37 -3.72
C PHE A 32 -8.39 -2.25 -3.60
N ILE A 33 -7.87 -1.04 -3.76
CA ILE A 33 -6.45 -0.75 -3.57
C ILE A 33 -6.28 -0.01 -2.25
N ARG A 34 -5.40 -0.54 -1.40
CA ARG A 34 -4.98 0.09 -0.15
C ARG A 34 -3.67 0.85 -0.35
N ILE A 35 -3.68 2.10 0.04
CA ILE A 35 -2.50 2.96 0.12
C ILE A 35 -2.48 3.58 1.53
N CYS A 36 -1.30 3.64 2.16
CA CYS A 36 -1.14 4.25 3.48
C CYS A 36 -1.00 5.77 3.36
N ALA A 37 -1.61 6.51 4.28
CA ALA A 37 -1.57 7.98 4.29
C ALA A 37 -0.18 8.55 4.67
N ASP A 38 0.66 7.76 5.31
CA ASP A 38 2.06 8.04 5.64
C ASP A 38 3.01 7.97 4.43
N SER A 39 2.49 7.73 3.24
CA SER A 39 3.25 7.41 2.02
C SER A 39 3.13 8.53 0.97
N PRO A 40 3.63 9.76 1.23
CA PRO A 40 3.41 10.93 0.37
C PRO A 40 4.15 10.84 -0.98
N LEU A 41 5.11 9.94 -1.10
CA LEU A 41 5.89 9.73 -2.33
C LEU A 41 5.40 8.53 -3.15
N ILE A 42 4.17 8.05 -2.89
CA ILE A 42 3.59 6.93 -3.65
C ILE A 42 3.67 7.17 -5.16
N GLU A 43 4.00 6.15 -5.92
CA GLU A 43 4.15 6.27 -7.36
C GLU A 43 2.96 5.67 -8.11
N VAL A 44 2.30 6.49 -8.90
CA VAL A 44 1.19 6.08 -9.79
C VAL A 44 1.62 4.95 -10.72
N ASN A 45 2.89 4.93 -11.14
CA ASN A 45 3.41 3.86 -11.99
C ASN A 45 3.33 2.48 -11.30
N ILE A 46 3.60 2.39 -10.00
CA ILE A 46 3.48 1.12 -9.25
C ILE A 46 2.02 0.67 -9.23
N ILE A 47 1.09 1.59 -8.99
CA ILE A 47 -0.35 1.29 -9.03
C ILE A 47 -0.74 0.75 -10.40
N ASN A 48 -0.32 1.43 -11.47
CA ASN A 48 -0.61 1.03 -12.84
C ASN A 48 -0.01 -0.35 -13.19
N GLN A 49 1.20 -0.66 -12.71
CA GLN A 49 1.81 -1.98 -12.93
C GLN A 49 1.04 -3.08 -12.21
N ILE A 50 0.61 -2.87 -10.96
CA ILE A 50 -0.22 -3.82 -10.23
C ILE A 50 -1.55 -4.06 -10.95
N LEU A 51 -2.22 -3.01 -11.42
CA LEU A 51 -3.44 -3.13 -12.22
C LEU A 51 -3.21 -3.89 -13.54
N LYS A 52 -2.11 -3.60 -14.24
CA LYS A 52 -1.73 -4.30 -15.48
C LYS A 52 -1.51 -5.80 -15.23
N ILE A 53 -0.80 -6.14 -14.15
CA ILE A 53 -0.55 -7.53 -13.75
C ILE A 53 -1.87 -8.23 -13.39
N ALA A 54 -2.74 -7.58 -12.63
CA ALA A 54 -4.04 -8.11 -12.26
C ALA A 54 -4.90 -8.40 -13.50
N LYS A 55 -4.97 -7.46 -14.46
CA LYS A 55 -5.67 -7.64 -15.75
C LYS A 55 -5.08 -8.81 -16.55
N LYS A 56 -3.75 -8.87 -16.70
CA LYS A 56 -3.07 -9.98 -17.41
C LYS A 56 -3.37 -11.33 -16.77
N ASN A 57 -3.51 -11.37 -15.44
CA ASN A 57 -3.84 -12.58 -14.66
C ASN A 57 -5.36 -12.83 -14.58
N LYS A 58 -6.18 -12.08 -15.32
CA LYS A 58 -7.66 -12.18 -15.31
C LYS A 58 -8.25 -12.11 -13.89
N PHE A 59 -7.61 -11.34 -12.99
CA PHE A 59 -8.00 -11.17 -11.59
C PHE A 59 -8.11 -12.48 -10.80
N GLN A 60 -7.27 -13.48 -11.11
CA GLN A 60 -7.31 -14.82 -10.47
C GLN A 60 -6.60 -14.92 -9.12
N LYS A 61 -5.96 -13.84 -8.66
CA LYS A 61 -5.29 -13.81 -7.36
C LYS A 61 -6.12 -13.04 -6.35
N GLU A 62 -6.00 -13.44 -5.10
CA GLU A 62 -6.71 -12.77 -4.00
C GLU A 62 -6.03 -11.46 -3.59
N ILE A 63 -4.69 -11.40 -3.76
CA ILE A 63 -3.89 -10.22 -3.45
C ILE A 63 -2.85 -10.01 -4.55
N TYR A 64 -2.76 -8.77 -5.02
CA TYR A 64 -1.67 -8.25 -5.85
C TYR A 64 -0.97 -7.15 -5.07
N THR A 65 0.34 -7.26 -4.92
CA THR A 65 1.10 -6.36 -4.03
C THR A 65 2.52 -6.13 -4.53
N ASN A 66 3.24 -5.19 -3.92
CA ASN A 66 4.67 -5.01 -4.14
C ASN A 66 5.51 -5.12 -2.85
N ILE A 67 4.93 -5.73 -1.80
CA ILE A 67 5.58 -5.77 -0.48
C ILE A 67 5.83 -7.18 0.08
N PHE A 68 5.51 -8.23 -0.64
CA PHE A 68 5.63 -9.58 -0.10
C PHE A 68 6.26 -10.58 -1.10
N PRO A 69 7.60 -10.78 -1.03
CA PRO A 69 8.58 -10.02 -0.24
C PRO A 69 8.79 -8.60 -0.76
N ARG A 70 9.19 -7.69 0.12
CA ARG A 70 9.45 -6.31 -0.23
C ARG A 70 10.76 -6.18 -1.02
N THR A 71 10.71 -5.43 -2.11
CA THR A 71 11.88 -5.00 -2.90
C THR A 71 11.81 -3.51 -3.25
N PHE A 72 10.69 -2.87 -2.96
CA PHE A 72 10.50 -1.43 -3.10
C PHE A 72 10.73 -0.72 -1.75
N PRO A 73 11.10 0.56 -1.75
CA PRO A 73 11.19 1.37 -0.54
C PRO A 73 9.89 1.30 0.30
N LYS A 74 10.03 1.39 1.62
CA LYS A 74 8.88 1.70 2.48
C LYS A 74 8.27 3.03 2.03
N GLY A 75 6.94 3.19 2.17
CA GLY A 75 6.23 4.36 1.65
C GLY A 75 5.85 4.29 0.16
N LEU A 76 6.19 3.19 -0.54
CA LEU A 76 5.72 2.90 -1.90
C LEU A 76 4.82 1.65 -1.95
N SER A 77 4.18 1.31 -0.85
CA SER A 77 3.36 0.11 -0.72
C SER A 77 2.03 0.26 -1.44
N VAL A 78 1.73 -0.69 -2.32
CA VAL A 78 0.45 -0.81 -3.02
C VAL A 78 -0.07 -2.23 -2.82
N GLU A 79 -1.29 -2.36 -2.34
CA GLU A 79 -1.92 -3.64 -2.05
C GLU A 79 -3.33 -3.64 -2.65
N MET A 80 -3.53 -4.41 -3.71
CA MET A 80 -4.82 -4.64 -4.33
C MET A 80 -5.39 -5.96 -3.83
N ILE A 81 -6.54 -5.92 -3.19
CA ILE A 81 -7.10 -7.04 -2.42
C ILE A 81 -8.49 -7.36 -2.96
N ASN A 82 -8.75 -8.66 -3.14
CA ASN A 82 -10.10 -9.16 -3.47
C ASN A 82 -11.05 -8.89 -2.31
N THR A 83 -12.16 -8.23 -2.61
CA THR A 83 -13.16 -7.79 -1.63
C THR A 83 -13.74 -8.98 -0.86
N ASN A 84 -14.12 -10.05 -1.54
CA ASN A 84 -14.73 -11.21 -0.90
C ASN A 84 -13.75 -11.93 0.04
N THR A 85 -12.49 -12.09 -0.39
CA THR A 85 -11.42 -12.63 0.47
C THR A 85 -11.23 -11.79 1.72
N PHE A 86 -11.19 -10.46 1.57
CA PHE A 86 -11.07 -9.55 2.70
C PHE A 86 -12.26 -9.70 3.66
N LEU A 87 -13.49 -9.61 3.18
CA LEU A 87 -14.69 -9.69 4.02
C LEU A 87 -14.81 -11.04 4.76
N LYS A 88 -14.53 -12.17 4.08
CA LYS A 88 -14.55 -13.50 4.68
C LYS A 88 -13.49 -13.67 5.78
N SER A 89 -12.32 -13.07 5.61
CA SER A 89 -11.22 -13.20 6.57
C SER A 89 -11.49 -12.49 7.89
N TYR A 90 -12.39 -11.50 7.94
CA TYR A 90 -12.73 -10.79 9.18
C TYR A 90 -13.12 -11.70 10.33
N LYS A 91 -13.88 -12.75 10.05
CA LYS A 91 -14.32 -13.75 11.07
C LYS A 91 -13.16 -14.53 11.68
N LYS A 92 -12.03 -14.63 10.98
CA LYS A 92 -10.85 -15.39 11.40
C LYS A 92 -9.83 -14.52 12.16
N ILE A 93 -9.94 -13.19 12.05
CA ILE A 93 -9.01 -12.23 12.66
C ILE A 93 -9.36 -12.02 14.12
N ARG A 94 -8.53 -12.54 15.03
CA ARG A 94 -8.69 -12.44 16.49
C ARG A 94 -7.79 -11.37 17.09
N LEU A 95 -6.53 -11.31 16.64
CA LEU A 95 -5.52 -10.42 17.21
C LEU A 95 -5.76 -8.96 16.84
N ASN A 96 -5.66 -8.06 17.82
CA ASN A 96 -5.81 -6.62 17.61
C ASN A 96 -4.77 -6.08 16.60
N TYR A 97 -3.56 -6.61 16.61
CA TYR A 97 -2.53 -6.30 15.62
C TYR A 97 -3.05 -6.46 14.17
N HIS A 98 -3.77 -7.55 13.85
CA HIS A 98 -4.32 -7.76 12.52
C HIS A 98 -5.57 -6.90 12.23
N LYS A 99 -6.25 -6.40 13.27
CA LYS A 99 -7.36 -5.44 13.10
C LYS A 99 -6.85 -4.05 12.75
N GLU A 100 -5.67 -3.70 13.23
CA GLU A 100 -4.99 -2.44 12.93
C GLU A 100 -4.21 -2.53 11.61
N HIS A 101 -3.34 -3.54 11.48
CA HIS A 101 -2.53 -3.81 10.29
C HIS A 101 -3.25 -4.80 9.36
N ILE A 102 -4.24 -4.33 8.64
CA ILE A 102 -5.28 -5.12 7.97
C ILE A 102 -4.79 -6.18 6.97
N THR A 103 -3.59 -6.03 6.43
CA THR A 103 -3.00 -6.98 5.47
C THR A 103 -2.06 -7.98 6.12
N SER A 104 -1.62 -7.71 7.35
CA SER A 104 -0.68 -8.57 8.10
C SER A 104 -1.20 -10.00 8.30
N TYR A 105 -2.52 -10.18 8.44
CA TYR A 105 -3.14 -11.51 8.54
C TYR A 105 -2.88 -12.35 7.28
N PHE A 106 -3.01 -11.77 6.10
CA PHE A 106 -2.82 -12.47 4.83
C PHE A 106 -1.37 -12.90 4.65
N TYR A 107 -0.42 -12.01 4.97
CA TYR A 107 1.01 -12.32 4.83
C TYR A 107 1.49 -13.33 5.87
N LYS A 108 0.96 -13.28 7.11
CA LYS A 108 1.25 -14.31 8.12
C LYS A 108 0.73 -15.69 7.70
N ASN A 109 -0.38 -15.74 6.97
CA ASN A 109 -1.05 -16.94 6.53
C ASN A 109 -0.94 -17.14 5.00
N TYR A 110 0.17 -16.70 4.39
CA TYR A 110 0.33 -16.61 2.93
C TYR A 110 0.08 -17.94 2.20
N MET A 111 0.33 -19.07 2.83
CA MET A 111 0.09 -20.40 2.26
C MET A 111 -1.38 -20.66 1.89
N TYR A 112 -2.32 -19.94 2.51
CA TYR A 112 -3.75 -20.09 2.27
C TYR A 112 -4.32 -19.06 1.30
N PHE A 113 -3.46 -18.19 0.73
CA PHE A 113 -3.90 -17.10 -0.16
C PHE A 113 -3.09 -17.09 -1.45
N LYS A 114 -3.77 -16.83 -2.55
CA LYS A 114 -3.13 -16.66 -3.86
C LYS A 114 -2.60 -15.23 -3.97
N ILE A 115 -1.34 -15.02 -3.57
CA ILE A 115 -0.67 -13.71 -3.61
C ILE A 115 0.23 -13.63 -4.82
N LEU A 116 0.15 -12.53 -5.58
CA LEU A 116 1.08 -12.21 -6.65
C LEU A 116 1.84 -10.92 -6.30
N ASN A 117 3.16 -11.02 -6.26
CA ASN A 117 4.03 -9.92 -5.89
C ASN A 117 4.71 -9.29 -7.11
N TYR A 118 4.58 -7.98 -7.26
CA TYR A 118 5.36 -7.17 -8.19
C TYR A 118 6.68 -6.75 -7.55
N LYS A 119 7.81 -7.20 -8.10
CA LYS A 119 9.15 -6.94 -7.57
C LYS A 119 9.86 -5.87 -8.37
N SER A 120 10.65 -5.05 -7.70
CA SER A 120 11.68 -4.24 -8.34
C SER A 120 12.84 -5.13 -8.78
N VAL A 121 13.50 -4.80 -9.88
CA VAL A 121 14.70 -5.51 -10.37
C VAL A 121 15.85 -5.37 -9.37
N VAL A 122 15.98 -4.20 -8.75
CA VAL A 122 16.95 -3.93 -7.68
C VAL A 122 16.21 -3.88 -6.36
N ASP A 123 16.80 -4.47 -5.32
CA ASP A 123 16.24 -4.40 -3.97
C ASP A 123 16.56 -3.03 -3.34
N TYR A 124 15.50 -2.32 -2.97
CA TYR A 124 15.51 -1.03 -2.27
C TYR A 124 14.73 -1.08 -0.96
N SER A 125 14.56 -2.27 -0.38
CA SER A 125 13.77 -2.47 0.84
C SER A 125 14.36 -1.79 2.08
N ASP A 126 15.66 -1.43 2.03
CA ASP A 126 16.39 -0.65 3.03
C ASP A 126 16.02 0.84 3.06
N ILE A 127 15.39 1.35 1.99
CA ILE A 127 15.02 2.76 1.85
C ILE A 127 13.65 3.04 2.47
N ASN A 128 13.55 4.16 3.19
CA ASN A 128 12.30 4.61 3.81
C ASN A 128 11.81 5.95 3.23
N PHE A 129 10.72 5.91 2.47
CA PHE A 129 9.98 7.08 1.97
C PHE A 129 8.69 7.34 2.75
N SER A 130 8.36 6.53 3.78
CA SER A 130 7.23 6.80 4.67
C SER A 130 7.56 7.88 5.70
N ILE A 131 6.54 8.46 6.28
CA ILE A 131 6.65 9.46 7.35
C ILE A 131 6.07 8.87 8.64
N ASP A 132 6.93 8.23 9.42
CA ASP A 132 6.58 7.69 10.74
C ASP A 132 7.08 8.61 11.86
N THR A 133 8.14 9.37 11.62
CA THR A 133 8.81 10.24 12.60
C THR A 133 9.00 11.67 12.07
N LYS A 134 9.36 12.59 12.97
CA LYS A 134 9.76 13.95 12.60
C LYS A 134 10.97 13.98 11.67
N ASN A 135 11.89 13.04 11.84
CA ASN A 135 13.06 12.88 11.00
C ASN A 135 12.67 12.49 9.56
N ASP A 136 11.77 11.51 9.42
CA ASP A 136 11.26 11.12 8.11
C ASP A 136 10.57 12.28 7.41
N PHE A 137 9.73 13.03 8.14
CA PHE A 137 9.10 14.23 7.62
C PHE A 137 10.12 15.24 7.08
N ASN A 138 11.17 15.53 7.86
CA ASN A 138 12.21 16.47 7.45
C ASN A 138 12.97 15.98 6.22
N LYS A 139 13.23 14.65 6.14
CA LYS A 139 13.89 14.01 5.00
C LYS A 139 13.04 14.09 3.75
N VAL A 140 11.77 13.69 3.83
CA VAL A 140 10.82 13.79 2.71
C VAL A 140 10.65 15.26 2.27
N LYS A 141 10.54 16.19 3.22
CA LYS A 141 10.46 17.63 2.93
C LYS A 141 11.68 18.15 2.15
N ARG A 142 12.89 17.67 2.45
CA ARG A 142 14.11 17.99 1.69
C ARG A 142 14.04 17.42 0.28
N LEU A 143 13.65 16.15 0.14
CA LEU A 143 13.53 15.50 -1.16
C LEU A 143 12.58 16.21 -2.12
N ILE A 144 11.37 16.56 -1.66
CA ILE A 144 10.37 17.23 -2.53
C ILE A 144 10.77 18.64 -2.96
N LYS A 145 11.65 19.31 -2.21
CA LYS A 145 12.21 20.63 -2.59
C LYS A 145 13.20 20.55 -3.74
N ILE A 146 13.76 19.38 -4.03
CA ILE A 146 14.67 19.19 -5.15
C ILE A 146 13.89 19.30 -6.45
N LYS A 147 14.25 20.24 -7.30
CA LYS A 147 13.57 20.49 -8.58
C LYS A 147 13.45 19.22 -9.41
N GLY A 148 12.21 18.87 -9.75
CA GLY A 148 11.90 17.69 -10.57
C GLY A 148 12.00 16.33 -9.85
N PHE A 149 12.25 16.27 -8.54
CA PHE A 149 12.38 15.01 -7.79
C PHE A 149 11.21 14.05 -8.02
N LEU A 150 9.98 14.54 -7.95
CA LEU A 150 8.79 13.69 -8.11
C LEU A 150 8.69 13.03 -9.49
N LYS A 151 9.28 13.64 -10.53
CA LYS A 151 9.29 13.10 -11.91
C LYS A 151 10.45 12.16 -12.21
N LYS A 152 11.41 12.01 -11.29
CA LYS A 152 12.58 11.14 -11.48
C LYS A 152 12.20 9.66 -11.39
N LYS A 153 13.00 8.81 -12.05
CA LYS A 153 12.89 7.35 -11.92
C LYS A 153 13.25 6.89 -10.50
N LEU A 154 12.74 5.76 -10.06
CA LEU A 154 12.96 5.22 -8.72
C LEU A 154 14.45 5.16 -8.35
N LYS A 155 15.30 4.63 -9.24
CA LYS A 155 16.77 4.56 -9.03
C LYS A 155 17.38 5.93 -8.71
N GLU A 156 16.99 6.96 -9.44
CA GLU A 156 17.48 8.33 -9.21
C GLU A 156 16.98 8.90 -7.87
N LYS A 157 15.71 8.66 -7.52
CA LYS A 157 15.14 9.04 -6.22
C LYS A 157 15.90 8.39 -5.07
N VAL A 158 16.24 7.10 -5.21
CA VAL A 158 17.00 6.36 -4.20
C VAL A 158 18.42 6.91 -4.07
N ASN A 159 19.10 7.19 -5.17
CA ASN A 159 20.44 7.78 -5.14
C ASN A 159 20.44 9.15 -4.42
N ILE A 160 19.47 10.01 -4.73
CA ILE A 160 19.30 11.29 -4.04
C ILE A 160 19.00 11.08 -2.54
N TYR A 161 18.15 10.12 -2.20
CA TYR A 161 17.85 9.81 -0.79
C TYR A 161 19.09 9.37 -0.01
N LYS A 162 20.00 8.62 -0.62
CA LYS A 162 21.26 8.15 0.00
C LYS A 162 22.28 9.26 0.16
N SER A 163 22.16 10.38 -0.60
CA SER A 163 23.10 11.50 -0.55
C SER A 163 22.71 12.62 0.42
N ILE A 164 21.56 12.54 1.10
CA ILE A 164 21.07 13.54 2.05
C ILE A 164 20.91 12.98 3.47
#